data_c16fcf13405846135aa18ade5cafe9bb
#
_entry.id   c16fcf13405846135aa18ade5cafe9bb
#
_cell.length_a   1.000
_cell.length_b   1.000
_cell.length_c   1.000
_cell.angle_alpha   90.00
_cell.angle_beta   90.00
_cell.angle_gamma   90.00
#
_symmetry.space_group_name_H-M   'P 1'
#
loop_
_entity.id
_entity.type
_entity.pdbx_description
1 polymer ?
#
loop_
_entity_poly.entity_id
_entity_poly.type
_entity_poly.pdbx_seq_one_letter_code
_entity_poly.pdbx_strand_id
1 'polypeptide(L)'
;RGLGDVYKRQVMQDVNYQLFSDSVREEVLLGASQPERCDEILAALGLTTLADRHPMSLSGGQKQRVVVAAAMLSGKDLIVLDEPTSGLDHAHMQQVGQLLQQLKQAGKIVLVITHDEELAADWCDRVIQWNDKEERGR
;
A
#
# COMPACT_ATOMS: atom_id res chain seq x y z
N ARG A 1 -6.75 4.42 20.54
CA ARG A 1 -7.84 3.56 20.75
C ARG A 1 -7.72 2.22 20.02
N GLY A 2 -7.99 1.11 20.70
CA GLY A 2 -7.74 -0.24 20.19
C GLY A 2 -8.57 -0.66 18.99
N LEU A 3 -9.69 0.00 18.72
CA LEU A 3 -10.55 -0.36 17.60
C LEU A 3 -9.87 -0.15 16.23
N GLY A 4 -9.08 0.90 16.08
CA GLY A 4 -8.36 1.14 14.84
C GLY A 4 -7.29 0.10 14.56
N ASP A 5 -6.69 -0.44 15.61
CA ASP A 5 -5.58 -1.39 15.45
C ASP A 5 -6.04 -2.77 14.98
N VAL A 6 -7.29 -3.14 15.28
CA VAL A 6 -7.83 -4.45 14.89
C VAL A 6 -8.09 -4.53 13.39
N TYR A 7 -8.49 -3.42 12.78
CA TYR A 7 -8.96 -3.41 11.40
C TYR A 7 -7.99 -2.80 10.40
N LYS A 8 -6.87 -2.26 10.87
CA LYS A 8 -5.91 -1.65 9.96
C LYS A 8 -4.83 -2.64 9.53
N ARG A 9 -4.35 -2.44 8.32
CA ARG A 9 -3.12 -3.06 7.83
C ARG A 9 -2.15 -1.94 7.51
N GLN A 10 -0.99 -1.96 8.15
CA GLN A 10 0.06 -0.99 7.87
C GLN A 10 0.95 -1.48 6.74
N VAL A 11 1.13 -0.65 5.74
CA VAL A 11 2.08 -0.87 4.66
C VAL A 11 3.28 0.03 4.93
N MET A 12 4.39 -0.58 5.30
CA MET A 12 5.57 0.15 5.73
C MET A 12 6.31 0.75 4.54
N GLN A 13 7.05 1.84 4.79
CA GLN A 13 7.93 2.45 3.80
C GLN A 13 8.98 1.46 3.30
N ASP A 14 9.55 0.66 4.18
CA ASP A 14 10.47 -0.42 3.81
C ASP A 14 9.71 -1.71 3.62
N VAL A 15 9.30 -1.96 2.38
CA VAL A 15 8.49 -3.13 2.02
C VAL A 15 9.23 -4.45 2.20
N ASN A 16 10.56 -4.45 2.33
CA ASN A 16 11.34 -5.68 2.49
C ASN A 16 11.01 -6.40 3.79
N TYR A 17 10.64 -5.65 4.83
CA TYR A 17 10.27 -6.25 6.11
C TYR A 17 8.92 -6.95 6.08
N GLN A 18 8.16 -6.78 5.01
CA GLN A 18 6.80 -7.30 4.93
C GLN A 18 6.65 -8.47 3.99
N LEU A 19 7.72 -8.85 3.28
CA LEU A 19 7.68 -9.87 2.25
C LEU A 19 8.44 -11.11 2.76
N PHE A 20 7.69 -12.11 3.22
CA PHE A 20 8.25 -13.28 3.88
C PHE A 20 8.13 -14.56 3.06
N SER A 21 7.31 -14.57 2.02
CA SER A 21 7.00 -15.79 1.27
C SER A 21 7.99 -16.02 0.15
N ASP A 22 7.97 -17.24 -0.40
CA ASP A 22 8.89 -17.64 -1.47
C ASP A 22 8.41 -17.19 -2.86
N SER A 23 7.16 -16.82 -3.00
CA SER A 23 6.62 -16.30 -4.26
C SER A 23 5.69 -15.13 -4.01
N VAL A 24 5.52 -14.31 -5.07
CA VAL A 24 4.57 -13.20 -5.06
C VAL A 24 3.16 -13.70 -4.74
N ARG A 25 2.76 -14.79 -5.38
CA ARG A 25 1.41 -15.37 -5.16
C ARG A 25 1.21 -15.76 -3.71
N GLU A 26 2.18 -16.45 -3.11
CA GLU A 26 2.09 -16.85 -1.70
C GLU A 26 1.99 -15.63 -0.79
N GLU A 27 2.76 -14.58 -1.08
CA GLU A 27 2.75 -13.36 -0.29
C GLU A 27 1.38 -12.68 -0.34
N VAL A 28 0.80 -12.58 -1.53
CA VAL A 28 -0.51 -11.96 -1.73
C VAL A 28 -1.61 -12.77 -1.03
N LEU A 29 -1.48 -14.09 -1.03
CA LEU A 29 -2.46 -14.98 -0.38
C LEU A 29 -2.33 -15.01 1.14
N LEU A 30 -1.21 -14.55 1.68
CA LEU A 30 -0.99 -14.57 3.12
C LEU A 30 -1.98 -13.63 3.82
N GLY A 31 -2.87 -14.16 4.63
CA GLY A 31 -3.89 -13.37 5.29
C GLY A 31 -5.05 -12.93 4.40
N ALA A 32 -5.17 -13.50 3.21
CA ALA A 32 -6.26 -13.16 2.30
C ALA A 32 -7.62 -13.65 2.84
N SER A 33 -8.61 -12.77 2.82
CA SER A 33 -9.98 -13.13 3.17
C SER A 33 -10.75 -13.65 1.97
N GLN A 34 -10.32 -13.31 0.76
CA GLN A 34 -10.93 -13.74 -0.50
C GLN A 34 -9.86 -14.28 -1.44
N PRO A 35 -9.25 -15.45 -1.13
CA PRO A 35 -8.14 -15.98 -1.93
C PRO A 35 -8.52 -16.29 -3.38
N GLU A 36 -9.80 -16.52 -3.66
CA GLU A 36 -10.30 -16.76 -5.01
C GLU A 36 -10.12 -15.54 -5.94
N ARG A 37 -9.92 -14.35 -5.38
CA ARG A 37 -9.70 -13.13 -6.14
C ARG A 37 -8.23 -12.86 -6.45
N CYS A 38 -7.34 -13.75 -6.05
CA CYS A 38 -5.89 -13.53 -6.18
C CYS A 38 -5.48 -13.23 -7.63
N ASP A 39 -5.92 -14.07 -8.58
CA ASP A 39 -5.53 -13.88 -9.98
C ASP A 39 -6.08 -12.58 -10.56
N GLU A 40 -7.30 -12.20 -10.19
CA GLU A 40 -7.91 -10.94 -10.59
C GLU A 40 -7.07 -9.75 -10.10
N ILE A 41 -6.68 -9.78 -8.84
CA ILE A 41 -5.91 -8.69 -8.23
C ILE A 41 -4.49 -8.62 -8.81
N LEU A 42 -3.85 -9.76 -9.02
CA LEU A 42 -2.53 -9.80 -9.66
C LEU A 42 -2.59 -9.18 -11.05
N ALA A 43 -3.62 -9.51 -11.83
CA ALA A 43 -3.80 -8.94 -13.17
C ALA A 43 -4.03 -7.43 -13.11
N ALA A 44 -4.85 -6.96 -12.20
CA ALA A 44 -5.15 -5.54 -12.05
C ALA A 44 -3.91 -4.72 -11.73
N LEU A 45 -2.94 -5.31 -11.00
CA LEU A 45 -1.71 -4.64 -10.58
C LEU A 45 -0.52 -4.96 -11.49
N GLY A 46 -0.73 -5.66 -12.59
CA GLY A 46 0.34 -6.00 -13.52
C GLY A 46 1.35 -6.98 -12.96
N LEU A 47 0.92 -7.89 -12.09
CA LEU A 47 1.80 -8.83 -11.39
C LEU A 47 1.67 -10.27 -11.88
N THR A 48 0.81 -10.54 -12.86
CA THR A 48 0.54 -11.91 -13.29
C THR A 48 1.80 -12.64 -13.73
N THR A 49 2.66 -12.01 -14.52
CA THR A 49 3.90 -12.61 -15.00
C THR A 49 4.95 -12.77 -13.90
N LEU A 50 4.76 -12.12 -12.78
CA LEU A 50 5.70 -12.13 -11.65
C LEU A 50 5.22 -13.02 -10.50
N ALA A 51 4.08 -13.68 -10.67
CA ALA A 51 3.40 -14.41 -9.60
C ALA A 51 4.26 -15.49 -8.94
N ASP A 52 5.10 -16.15 -9.73
CA ASP A 52 5.93 -17.27 -9.25
C ASP A 52 7.34 -16.82 -8.85
N ARG A 53 7.66 -15.54 -9.00
CA ARG A 53 8.99 -15.04 -8.63
C ARG A 53 9.09 -14.80 -7.14
N HIS A 54 10.31 -14.92 -6.63
CA HIS A 54 10.59 -14.56 -5.24
C HIS A 54 10.42 -13.06 -5.06
N PRO A 55 9.68 -12.60 -4.03
CA PRO A 55 9.44 -11.16 -3.84
C PRO A 55 10.71 -10.31 -3.76
N MET A 56 11.77 -10.86 -3.20
CA MET A 56 13.04 -10.13 -3.09
C MET A 56 13.74 -9.90 -4.41
N SER A 57 13.35 -10.62 -5.47
CA SER A 57 13.91 -10.41 -6.82
C SER A 57 13.25 -9.26 -7.57
N LEU A 58 12.22 -8.65 -7.01
CA LEU A 58 11.45 -7.59 -7.66
C LEU A 58 12.09 -6.23 -7.46
N SER A 59 11.77 -5.29 -8.36
CA SER A 59 12.10 -3.88 -8.17
C SER A 59 11.31 -3.29 -6.99
N GLY A 60 11.74 -2.12 -6.50
CA GLY A 60 11.03 -1.45 -5.42
C GLY A 60 9.57 -1.17 -5.73
N GLY A 61 9.28 -0.70 -6.94
CA GLY A 61 7.90 -0.44 -7.37
C GLY A 61 7.06 -1.71 -7.49
N GLN A 62 7.67 -2.79 -7.97
CA GLN A 62 7.00 -4.09 -8.04
C GLN A 62 6.70 -4.64 -6.65
N LYS A 63 7.65 -4.55 -5.72
CA LYS A 63 7.43 -4.95 -4.32
C LYS A 63 6.29 -4.16 -3.70
N GLN A 64 6.21 -2.87 -3.97
CA GLN A 64 5.13 -2.03 -3.45
C GLN A 64 3.78 -2.48 -3.97
N ARG A 65 3.69 -2.85 -5.25
CA ARG A 65 2.46 -3.38 -5.82
C ARG A 65 2.05 -4.71 -5.17
N VAL A 66 3.02 -5.56 -4.84
CA VAL A 66 2.74 -6.81 -4.13
C VAL A 66 2.13 -6.52 -2.76
N VAL A 67 2.68 -5.55 -2.03
CA VAL A 67 2.15 -5.17 -0.72
C VAL A 67 0.72 -4.63 -0.85
N VAL A 68 0.47 -3.81 -1.86
CA VAL A 68 -0.89 -3.30 -2.14
C VAL A 68 -1.84 -4.44 -2.50
N ALA A 69 -1.41 -5.39 -3.32
CA ALA A 69 -2.21 -6.57 -3.67
C ALA A 69 -2.61 -7.35 -2.42
N ALA A 70 -1.65 -7.59 -1.53
CA ALA A 70 -1.92 -8.27 -0.26
C ALA A 70 -2.93 -7.49 0.58
N ALA A 71 -2.81 -6.17 0.62
CA ALA A 71 -3.73 -5.31 1.34
C ALA A 71 -5.15 -5.38 0.76
N MET A 72 -5.27 -5.42 -0.57
CA MET A 72 -6.58 -5.51 -1.23
C MET A 72 -7.30 -6.82 -0.91
N LEU A 73 -6.56 -7.92 -0.83
CA LEU A 73 -7.12 -9.23 -0.52
C LEU A 73 -7.36 -9.46 0.97
N SER A 74 -6.70 -8.68 1.82
CA SER A 74 -6.88 -8.79 3.26
C SER A 74 -8.31 -8.40 3.65
N GLY A 75 -8.78 -8.94 4.77
CA GLY A 75 -10.09 -8.56 5.30
C GLY A 75 -10.10 -7.22 6.04
N LYS A 76 -9.04 -6.44 5.94
CA LYS A 76 -8.94 -5.16 6.65
C LYS A 76 -9.57 -4.05 5.82
N ASP A 77 -10.34 -3.21 6.48
CA ASP A 77 -11.00 -2.05 5.84
C ASP A 77 -10.12 -0.81 5.83
N LEU A 78 -9.21 -0.69 6.78
CA LEU A 78 -8.32 0.46 6.91
C LEU A 78 -6.89 0.07 6.56
N ILE A 79 -6.32 0.76 5.59
CA ILE A 79 -4.95 0.60 5.13
C ILE A 79 -4.17 1.86 5.48
N VAL A 80 -3.03 1.71 6.14
CA VAL A 80 -2.15 2.83 6.48
C VAL A 80 -0.88 2.73 5.64
N LEU A 81 -0.61 3.76 4.87
CA LEU A 81 0.60 3.87 4.05
C LEU A 81 1.49 4.98 4.63
N ASP A 82 2.69 4.62 5.01
CA ASP A 82 3.65 5.56 5.60
C ASP A 82 4.72 5.90 4.58
N GLU A 83 4.70 7.15 4.11
CA GLU A 83 5.62 7.69 3.10
C GLU A 83 5.74 6.82 1.85
N PRO A 84 4.61 6.49 1.18
CA PRO A 84 4.64 5.53 0.08
C PRO A 84 5.38 6.03 -1.17
N THR A 85 5.64 7.34 -1.28
CA THR A 85 6.33 7.93 -2.42
C THR A 85 7.75 8.38 -2.10
N SER A 86 8.25 8.10 -0.91
CA SER A 86 9.59 8.53 -0.49
C SER A 86 10.65 7.98 -1.44
N GLY A 87 11.48 8.88 -1.97
CA GLY A 87 12.56 8.50 -2.89
C GLY A 87 12.12 8.19 -4.32
N LEU A 88 10.84 8.38 -4.65
CA LEU A 88 10.32 8.13 -5.99
C LEU A 88 10.33 9.40 -6.84
N ASP A 89 10.52 9.21 -8.16
CA ASP A 89 10.35 10.28 -9.13
C ASP A 89 8.85 10.52 -9.42
N HIS A 90 8.57 11.49 -10.26
CA HIS A 90 7.19 11.87 -10.58
C HIS A 90 6.40 10.71 -11.22
N ALA A 91 7.01 9.99 -12.17
CA ALA A 91 6.33 8.89 -12.86
C ALA A 91 5.94 7.78 -11.89
N HIS A 92 6.85 7.41 -10.98
CA HIS A 92 6.58 6.39 -9.97
C HIS A 92 5.57 6.87 -8.94
N MET A 93 5.60 8.15 -8.59
CA MET A 93 4.61 8.74 -7.69
C MET A 93 3.21 8.64 -8.29
N GLN A 94 3.06 8.87 -9.61
CA GLN A 94 1.79 8.71 -10.30
C GLN A 94 1.30 7.25 -10.22
N GLN A 95 2.21 6.29 -10.34
CA GLN A 95 1.86 4.87 -10.19
C GLN A 95 1.32 4.59 -8.79
N VAL A 96 1.95 5.13 -7.75
CA VAL A 96 1.46 4.99 -6.38
C VAL A 96 0.06 5.59 -6.26
N GLY A 97 -0.17 6.77 -6.83
CA GLY A 97 -1.48 7.39 -6.84
C GLY A 97 -2.55 6.49 -7.45
N GLN A 98 -2.24 5.83 -8.56
CA GLN A 98 -3.16 4.88 -9.19
C GLN A 98 -3.47 3.70 -8.28
N LEU A 99 -2.47 3.20 -7.53
CA LEU A 99 -2.68 2.12 -6.56
C LEU A 99 -3.60 2.56 -5.43
N LEU A 100 -3.47 3.82 -4.97
CA LEU A 100 -4.38 4.37 -3.97
C LEU A 100 -5.82 4.37 -4.48
N GLN A 101 -6.03 4.74 -5.73
CA GLN A 101 -7.36 4.70 -6.34
C GLN A 101 -7.92 3.29 -6.40
N GLN A 102 -7.08 2.31 -6.72
CA GLN A 102 -7.51 0.91 -6.75
C GLN A 102 -7.93 0.43 -5.36
N LEU A 103 -7.18 0.78 -4.31
CA LEU A 103 -7.56 0.46 -2.93
C LEU A 103 -8.90 1.09 -2.58
N LYS A 104 -9.11 2.34 -2.94
CA LYS A 104 -10.37 3.05 -2.70
C LYS A 104 -11.53 2.35 -3.42
N GLN A 105 -11.33 1.99 -4.69
CA GLN A 105 -12.36 1.28 -5.47
C GLN A 105 -12.68 -0.10 -4.90
N ALA A 106 -11.72 -0.72 -4.23
CA ALA A 106 -11.92 -1.98 -3.54
C ALA A 106 -12.68 -1.82 -2.21
N GLY A 107 -13.11 -0.61 -1.87
CA GLY A 107 -13.85 -0.32 -0.66
C GLY A 107 -13.02 -0.09 0.58
N LYS A 108 -11.71 0.10 0.42
CA LYS A 108 -10.80 0.33 1.54
C LYS A 108 -10.76 1.81 1.90
N ILE A 109 -10.56 2.08 3.19
CA ILE A 109 -10.22 3.41 3.68
C ILE A 109 -8.71 3.48 3.74
N VAL A 110 -8.12 4.44 3.04
CA VAL A 110 -6.67 4.56 2.95
C VAL A 110 -6.21 5.82 3.66
N LEU A 111 -5.36 5.64 4.66
CA LEU A 111 -4.71 6.74 5.36
C LEU A 111 -3.26 6.82 4.89
N VAL A 112 -2.89 7.95 4.31
CA VAL A 112 -1.54 8.19 3.81
C VAL A 112 -0.85 9.21 4.70
N ILE A 113 0.31 8.83 5.22
CA ILE A 113 1.19 9.74 5.97
C ILE A 113 2.32 10.13 5.03
N THR A 114 2.40 11.42 4.67
CA THR A 114 3.36 11.85 3.67
C THR A 114 3.72 13.32 3.80
N HIS A 115 4.94 13.66 3.35
CA HIS A 115 5.36 15.04 3.11
C HIS A 115 5.19 15.44 1.64
N ASP A 116 4.72 14.54 0.79
CA ASP A 116 4.56 14.78 -0.65
C ASP A 116 3.27 15.55 -0.90
N GLU A 117 3.42 16.86 -1.14
CA GLU A 117 2.27 17.74 -1.39
C GLU A 117 1.56 17.41 -2.70
N GLU A 118 2.30 16.95 -3.70
CA GLU A 118 1.73 16.57 -5.00
C GLU A 118 0.85 15.34 -4.86
N LEU A 119 1.32 14.33 -4.13
CA LEU A 119 0.51 13.14 -3.84
C LEU A 119 -0.77 13.52 -3.10
N ALA A 120 -0.65 14.37 -2.09
CA ALA A 120 -1.79 14.83 -1.30
C ALA A 120 -2.80 15.59 -2.17
N ALA A 121 -2.32 16.51 -3.00
CA ALA A 121 -3.18 17.35 -3.82
C ALA A 121 -3.88 16.57 -4.93
N ASP A 122 -3.16 15.66 -5.59
CA ASP A 122 -3.66 15.01 -6.80
C ASP A 122 -4.45 13.74 -6.51
N TRP A 123 -4.15 13.04 -5.41
CA TRP A 123 -4.67 11.69 -5.19
C TRP A 123 -5.45 11.50 -3.91
N CYS A 124 -5.40 12.44 -2.98
CA CYS A 124 -6.10 12.31 -1.70
C CYS A 124 -7.40 13.11 -1.71
N ASP A 125 -8.46 12.52 -1.16
CA ASP A 125 -9.77 13.17 -1.09
C ASP A 125 -9.81 14.25 0.00
N ARG A 126 -9.11 13.99 1.11
CA ARG A 126 -9.03 14.92 2.24
C ARG A 126 -7.60 14.98 2.72
N VAL A 127 -7.14 16.17 3.07
CA VAL A 127 -5.79 16.40 3.56
C VAL A 127 -5.86 17.05 4.93
N ILE A 128 -5.15 16.46 5.89
CA ILE A 128 -5.01 17.01 7.23
C ILE A 128 -3.55 17.36 7.42
N GLN A 129 -3.28 18.65 7.66
CA GLN A 129 -1.91 19.08 7.91
C GLN A 129 -1.60 18.93 9.39
N TRP A 130 -0.55 18.18 9.68
CA TRP A 130 -0.04 18.04 11.02
C TRP A 130 0.98 19.14 11.29
N ASN A 131 0.75 19.95 12.31
CA ASN A 131 1.62 21.08 12.62
C ASN A 131 2.35 20.84 13.94
N ASP A 132 3.60 20.46 13.85
CA ASP A 132 4.46 20.19 15.01
C ASP A 132 4.85 21.46 15.79
N LYS A 133 4.52 22.65 15.27
CA LYS A 133 4.97 23.91 15.88
C LYS A 133 4.33 24.17 17.24
N GLU A 134 3.19 23.56 17.49
CA GLU A 134 2.50 23.76 18.77
C GLU A 134 3.16 23.02 19.94
N GLU A 135 3.87 21.93 19.64
CA GLU A 135 4.55 21.15 20.69
C GLU A 135 5.88 21.76 21.14
N ARG A 136 6.50 22.58 20.29
CA ARG A 136 7.81 23.19 20.59
C ARG A 136 7.73 24.48 21.37
N GLY A 137 6.55 25.02 21.53
CA GLY A 137 6.32 26.28 22.28
C GLY A 137 6.03 26.09 23.75
N ARG A 138 6.21 24.91 24.27
CA ARG A 138 5.86 24.62 25.66
C ARG A 138 7.08 24.29 26.51
#